data_ad844825fd79bd26c514f34a888e7a61
#
_entry.id   ad844825fd79bd26c514f34a888e7a61
#
_cell.length_a   1.000
_cell.length_b   1.000
_cell.length_c   1.000
_cell.angle_alpha   90.00
_cell.angle_beta   90.00
_cell.angle_gamma   90.00
#
_symmetry.space_group_name_H-M   'P 1'
#
loop_
_entity.id
_entity.type
_entity.pdbx_description
1 polymer ?
#
loop_
_entity_poly.entity_id
_entity_poly.type
_entity_poly.pdbx_seq_one_letter_code
_entity_poly.pdbx_strand_id
1 'polypeptide(L)'
;LSQAQHEDKIPSRPSPAKLVNDETSMLMPYQVKQLEDKLVAYDDSTSNQIVIVIVESLNGLEANEYATSLGRKWGVGNKDFNNGVVVLISTGGGSGQRDAYIAPGYGLEGAIPDITAKAIVENELIPNLKLGNYYRALDETIDSIIKAAAGEYKAPANYGSKKKKGIPISSIIFIIILLLVIFGGGAGGGGTYVSRGGWTGWSGGGGGGSGWSGGGGGFGGFGG
;
A
#
# COMPACT_ATOMS: atom_id res chain seq x y z
N LEU A 1 13.10 -20.22 -7.85
CA LEU A 1 13.77 -19.26 -8.78
C LEU A 1 13.47 -17.78 -8.48
N SER A 2 12.45 -17.47 -7.68
CA SER A 2 11.96 -16.09 -7.50
C SER A 2 12.74 -15.27 -6.46
N GLN A 3 13.14 -15.84 -5.32
CA GLN A 3 13.69 -15.05 -4.19
C GLN A 3 15.08 -14.48 -4.46
N ALA A 4 16.00 -15.25 -5.05
CA ALA A 4 17.34 -14.77 -5.37
C ALA A 4 17.38 -13.63 -6.41
N GLN A 5 16.38 -13.57 -7.31
CA GLN A 5 16.28 -12.50 -8.32
C GLN A 5 15.77 -11.18 -7.74
N HIS A 6 15.10 -11.20 -6.59
CA HIS A 6 14.60 -9.98 -5.94
C HIS A 6 15.68 -9.33 -5.07
N GLU A 7 16.59 -10.12 -4.49
CA GLU A 7 17.67 -9.59 -3.63
C GLU A 7 18.64 -8.66 -4.39
N ASP A 8 18.87 -8.90 -5.68
CA ASP A 8 19.73 -8.04 -6.51
C ASP A 8 19.11 -6.66 -6.75
N LYS A 9 17.79 -6.55 -6.65
CA LYS A 9 17.05 -5.29 -6.84
C LYS A 9 16.95 -4.44 -5.58
N ILE A 10 17.28 -5.00 -4.43
CA ILE A 10 17.22 -4.33 -3.13
C ILE A 10 18.61 -3.78 -2.79
N PRO A 11 18.72 -2.50 -2.37
CA PRO A 11 19.99 -1.92 -1.98
C PRO A 11 20.61 -2.63 -0.78
N SER A 12 21.91 -2.51 -0.61
CA SER A 12 22.60 -2.98 0.57
C SER A 12 22.23 -2.13 1.77
N ARG A 13 22.29 -2.72 2.98
CA ARG A 13 22.05 -1.97 4.22
C ARG A 13 23.09 -0.84 4.35
N PRO A 14 22.68 0.39 4.66
CA PRO A 14 23.60 1.50 4.87
C PRO A 14 24.61 1.24 5.99
N SER A 15 25.82 1.77 5.83
CA SER A 15 26.85 1.73 6.88
C SER A 15 27.34 3.15 7.15
N PRO A 16 27.16 3.69 8.38
CA PRO A 16 26.51 3.08 9.54
C PRO A 16 25.02 2.82 9.32
N ALA A 17 24.48 1.81 10.02
CA ALA A 17 23.05 1.51 9.96
C ALA A 17 22.22 2.65 10.54
N LYS A 18 21.10 2.97 9.88
CA LYS A 18 20.13 4.00 10.28
C LYS A 18 18.72 3.43 10.24
N LEU A 19 17.84 3.95 11.07
CA LEU A 19 16.44 3.59 11.09
C LEU A 19 15.62 4.45 10.11
N VAL A 20 16.09 5.65 9.75
CA VAL A 20 15.48 6.50 8.74
C VAL A 20 16.41 6.63 7.52
N ASN A 21 15.96 6.09 6.39
CA ASN A 21 16.70 6.07 5.14
C ASN A 21 15.88 6.79 4.07
N ASP A 22 16.18 8.05 3.83
CA ASP A 22 15.52 8.89 2.82
C ASP A 22 16.49 9.16 1.66
N GLU A 23 16.31 8.43 0.57
CA GLU A 23 17.12 8.58 -0.65
C GLU A 23 16.61 9.72 -1.55
N THR A 24 15.42 10.26 -1.24
CA THR A 24 14.72 11.23 -2.09
C THR A 24 14.80 12.66 -1.58
N SER A 25 15.37 12.85 -0.39
CA SER A 25 15.36 14.13 0.31
C SER A 25 13.95 14.70 0.53
N MET A 26 12.99 13.79 0.76
CA MET A 26 11.59 14.14 1.09
C MET A 26 11.50 14.85 2.43
N LEU A 27 12.40 14.53 3.35
CA LEU A 27 12.47 15.08 4.70
C LEU A 27 13.61 16.09 4.84
N MET A 28 13.41 17.11 5.66
CA MET A 28 14.48 17.99 6.09
C MET A 28 15.43 17.25 7.05
N PRO A 29 16.75 17.58 7.10
CA PRO A 29 17.71 16.88 7.96
C PRO A 29 17.31 16.82 9.44
N TYR A 30 16.69 17.90 9.97
CA TYR A 30 16.23 17.91 11.36
C TYR A 30 15.03 16.97 11.59
N GLN A 31 14.16 16.79 10.56
CA GLN A 31 13.03 15.85 10.61
C GLN A 31 13.52 14.41 10.61
N VAL A 32 14.51 14.09 9.77
CA VAL A 32 15.17 12.79 9.77
C VAL A 32 15.73 12.49 11.15
N LYS A 33 16.44 13.46 11.77
CA LYS A 33 16.98 13.28 13.11
C LYS A 33 15.89 13.05 14.16
N GLN A 34 14.80 13.81 14.15
CA GLN A 34 13.71 13.63 15.10
C GLN A 34 13.05 12.25 14.99
N LEU A 35 12.81 11.76 13.77
CA LEU A 35 12.28 10.43 13.55
C LEU A 35 13.27 9.34 13.97
N GLU A 36 14.54 9.50 13.65
CA GLU A 36 15.61 8.59 14.09
C GLU A 36 15.67 8.48 15.60
N ASP A 37 15.71 9.63 16.32
CA ASP A 37 15.74 9.66 17.79
C ASP A 37 14.51 8.95 18.39
N LYS A 38 13.31 9.14 17.80
CA LYS A 38 12.08 8.48 18.22
C LYS A 38 12.13 6.97 18.02
N LEU A 39 12.64 6.52 16.87
CA LEU A 39 12.75 5.10 16.54
C LEU A 39 13.80 4.39 17.38
N VAL A 40 14.95 5.02 17.64
CA VAL A 40 15.98 4.50 18.54
C VAL A 40 15.42 4.33 19.95
N ALA A 41 14.73 5.36 20.47
CA ALA A 41 14.12 5.27 21.82
C ALA A 41 13.08 4.14 21.90
N TYR A 42 12.33 3.88 20.82
CA TYR A 42 11.38 2.79 20.77
C TYR A 42 12.08 1.40 20.75
N ASP A 43 13.11 1.25 19.92
CA ASP A 43 13.93 0.03 19.85
C ASP A 43 14.57 -0.26 21.21
N ASP A 44 15.21 0.73 21.84
CA ASP A 44 15.86 0.60 23.15
C ASP A 44 14.87 0.16 24.25
N SER A 45 13.62 0.61 24.18
CA SER A 45 12.62 0.34 25.23
C SER A 45 11.85 -0.97 25.04
N THR A 46 11.73 -1.46 23.80
CA THR A 46 10.86 -2.60 23.47
C THR A 46 11.58 -3.73 22.74
N SER A 47 12.77 -3.46 22.23
CA SER A 47 13.51 -4.30 21.30
C SER A 47 12.79 -4.52 19.95
N ASN A 48 11.68 -3.84 19.69
CA ASN A 48 11.03 -3.85 18.39
C ASN A 48 11.63 -2.77 17.52
N GLN A 49 12.09 -3.14 16.33
CA GLN A 49 12.77 -2.22 15.42
C GLN A 49 11.87 -1.77 14.27
N ILE A 50 11.69 -0.48 14.11
CA ILE A 50 11.00 0.10 12.97
C ILE A 50 12.03 0.80 12.08
N VAL A 51 12.01 0.50 10.78
CA VAL A 51 12.88 1.13 9.78
C VAL A 51 12.02 1.83 8.74
N ILE A 52 12.32 3.10 8.46
CA ILE A 52 11.71 3.89 7.39
C ILE A 52 12.64 3.88 6.20
N VAL A 53 12.08 3.60 5.02
CA VAL A 53 12.81 3.61 3.75
C VAL A 53 11.99 4.37 2.72
N ILE A 54 12.58 5.44 2.20
CA ILE A 54 11.98 6.29 1.16
C ILE A 54 12.86 6.20 -0.06
N VAL A 55 12.33 5.67 -1.15
CA VAL A 55 13.04 5.42 -2.41
C VAL A 55 12.33 6.06 -3.60
N GLU A 56 13.06 6.30 -4.67
CA GLU A 56 12.47 6.79 -5.91
C GLU A 56 11.74 5.69 -6.68
N SER A 57 12.27 4.46 -6.65
CA SER A 57 11.77 3.35 -7.46
C SER A 57 11.81 2.03 -6.72
N LEU A 58 10.85 1.18 -6.98
CA LEU A 58 10.79 -0.20 -6.50
C LEU A 58 11.49 -1.19 -7.45
N ASN A 59 12.22 -0.71 -8.46
CA ASN A 59 12.98 -1.53 -9.41
C ASN A 59 12.13 -2.63 -10.10
N GLY A 60 10.85 -2.32 -10.34
CA GLY A 60 9.89 -3.23 -10.96
C GLY A 60 9.37 -4.33 -10.04
N LEU A 61 9.51 -4.17 -8.74
CA LEU A 61 8.87 -5.01 -7.72
C LEU A 61 7.58 -4.36 -7.23
N GLU A 62 6.66 -5.16 -6.73
CA GLU A 62 5.54 -4.68 -5.93
C GLU A 62 6.03 -4.20 -4.56
N ALA A 63 5.32 -3.24 -3.95
CA ALA A 63 5.76 -2.64 -2.67
C ALA A 63 5.88 -3.66 -1.53
N ASN A 64 4.99 -4.66 -1.48
CA ASN A 64 5.05 -5.75 -0.52
C ASN A 64 6.30 -6.61 -0.69
N GLU A 65 6.64 -6.97 -1.93
CA GLU A 65 7.82 -7.76 -2.25
C GLU A 65 9.11 -7.00 -1.92
N TYR A 66 9.15 -5.72 -2.28
CA TYR A 66 10.29 -4.85 -2.01
C TYR A 66 10.51 -4.70 -0.50
N ALA A 67 9.48 -4.32 0.26
CA ALA A 67 9.58 -4.11 1.70
C ALA A 67 9.97 -5.39 2.46
N THR A 68 9.37 -6.53 2.09
CA THR A 68 9.65 -7.83 2.71
C THR A 68 11.09 -8.28 2.41
N SER A 69 11.53 -8.17 1.15
CA SER A 69 12.90 -8.52 0.75
C SER A 69 13.95 -7.61 1.40
N LEU A 70 13.62 -6.30 1.52
CA LEU A 70 14.47 -5.33 2.20
C LEU A 70 14.59 -5.67 3.68
N GLY A 71 13.49 -5.95 4.36
CA GLY A 71 13.48 -6.33 5.77
C GLY A 71 14.38 -7.54 6.06
N ARG A 72 14.30 -8.57 5.18
CA ARG A 72 15.17 -9.76 5.25
C ARG A 72 16.63 -9.42 4.98
N LYS A 73 16.91 -8.73 3.86
CA LYS A 73 18.28 -8.41 3.44
C LYS A 73 19.00 -7.52 4.45
N TRP A 74 18.29 -6.56 5.03
CA TRP A 74 18.87 -5.65 6.03
C TRP A 74 18.87 -6.25 7.44
N GLY A 75 18.17 -7.36 7.66
CA GLY A 75 18.04 -7.98 8.98
C GLY A 75 17.36 -7.03 9.96
N VAL A 76 16.20 -6.46 9.56
CA VAL A 76 15.45 -5.54 10.39
C VAL A 76 14.78 -6.30 11.54
N GLY A 77 15.01 -5.82 12.77
CA GLY A 77 14.59 -6.50 13.99
C GLY A 77 15.59 -7.55 14.49
N ASN A 78 15.20 -8.28 15.50
CA ASN A 78 15.98 -9.37 16.07
C ASN A 78 15.68 -10.67 15.32
N LYS A 79 16.72 -11.42 14.95
CA LYS A 79 16.57 -12.68 14.19
C LYS A 79 15.78 -13.75 14.96
N ASP A 80 15.88 -13.76 16.30
CA ASP A 80 15.21 -14.76 17.11
C ASP A 80 13.72 -14.44 17.31
N PHE A 81 13.36 -13.15 17.26
CA PHE A 81 12.00 -12.66 17.53
C PHE A 81 11.27 -12.19 16.27
N ASN A 82 11.99 -11.92 15.18
CA ASN A 82 11.41 -11.39 13.93
C ASN A 82 10.51 -10.16 14.16
N ASN A 83 10.94 -9.27 15.05
CA ASN A 83 10.17 -8.15 15.58
C ASN A 83 10.54 -6.82 14.93
N GLY A 84 10.88 -6.88 13.66
CA GLY A 84 11.12 -5.71 12.83
C GLY A 84 9.87 -5.25 12.08
N VAL A 85 9.81 -3.97 11.72
CA VAL A 85 8.81 -3.39 10.82
C VAL A 85 9.50 -2.52 9.79
N VAL A 86 9.19 -2.71 8.52
CA VAL A 86 9.63 -1.82 7.45
C VAL A 86 8.46 -0.92 7.03
N VAL A 87 8.67 0.39 7.09
CA VAL A 87 7.76 1.40 6.50
C VAL A 87 8.39 1.87 5.20
N LEU A 88 7.83 1.45 4.09
CA LEU A 88 8.30 1.77 2.75
C LEU A 88 7.45 2.86 2.12
N ILE A 89 8.13 3.83 1.49
CA ILE A 89 7.50 4.83 0.62
C ILE A 89 8.28 4.86 -0.69
N SER A 90 7.59 4.71 -1.82
CA SER A 90 8.13 4.96 -3.14
C SER A 90 7.55 6.24 -3.71
N THR A 91 8.42 7.14 -4.17
CA THR A 91 7.99 8.37 -4.85
C THR A 91 7.66 8.14 -6.33
N GLY A 92 8.02 6.96 -6.85
CA GLY A 92 7.62 6.48 -8.16
C GLY A 92 8.36 7.10 -9.33
N GLY A 93 9.37 7.95 -9.10
CA GLY A 93 10.09 8.64 -10.20
C GLY A 93 9.19 9.45 -11.15
N GLY A 94 7.87 9.51 -10.87
CA GLY A 94 6.86 10.17 -11.69
C GLY A 94 5.45 9.99 -11.15
N SER A 95 4.47 10.68 -11.75
CA SER A 95 3.06 10.56 -11.34
C SER A 95 2.52 9.15 -11.66
N GLY A 96 1.85 8.53 -10.70
CA GLY A 96 1.12 7.26 -10.89
C GLY A 96 1.85 5.99 -10.43
N GLN A 97 3.13 6.08 -10.04
CA GLN A 97 3.90 4.93 -9.52
C GLN A 97 4.29 5.09 -8.04
N ARG A 98 3.59 5.98 -7.34
CA ARG A 98 3.79 6.19 -5.91
C ARG A 98 3.13 5.10 -5.12
N ASP A 99 3.86 4.51 -4.20
CA ASP A 99 3.33 3.45 -3.34
C ASP A 99 3.84 3.60 -1.90
N ALA A 100 3.10 3.03 -0.96
CA ALA A 100 3.45 3.01 0.44
C ALA A 100 3.00 1.70 1.08
N TYR A 101 3.88 1.09 1.87
CA TYR A 101 3.66 -0.22 2.45
C TYR A 101 4.26 -0.33 3.85
N ILE A 102 3.61 -1.09 4.71
CA ILE A 102 4.14 -1.47 6.02
C ILE A 102 4.28 -2.99 6.03
N ALA A 103 5.50 -3.48 6.19
CA ALA A 103 5.83 -4.90 6.31
C ALA A 103 6.24 -5.22 7.75
N PRO A 104 5.37 -5.82 8.55
CA PRO A 104 5.75 -6.38 9.85
C PRO A 104 6.51 -7.68 9.68
N GLY A 105 7.46 -7.95 10.57
CA GLY A 105 8.08 -9.25 10.70
C GLY A 105 7.13 -10.26 11.36
N TYR A 106 7.39 -11.54 11.19
CA TYR A 106 6.53 -12.62 11.71
C TYR A 106 6.23 -12.53 13.21
N GLY A 107 7.19 -12.04 14.01
CA GLY A 107 7.00 -11.87 15.45
C GLY A 107 5.97 -10.79 15.82
N LEU A 108 5.67 -9.90 14.88
CA LEU A 108 4.70 -8.81 15.08
C LEU A 108 3.38 -9.02 14.30
N GLU A 109 3.24 -10.07 13.49
CA GLU A 109 2.00 -10.33 12.73
C GLU A 109 0.77 -10.50 13.62
N GLY A 110 0.94 -11.06 14.83
CA GLY A 110 -0.14 -11.18 15.79
C GLY A 110 -0.64 -9.83 16.33
N ALA A 111 0.26 -8.85 16.46
CA ALA A 111 -0.04 -7.51 16.97
C ALA A 111 -0.38 -6.53 15.83
N ILE A 112 0.30 -6.68 14.70
CA ILE A 112 0.14 -5.84 13.49
C ILE A 112 -0.25 -6.74 12.32
N PRO A 113 -1.45 -7.35 12.32
CA PRO A 113 -1.90 -8.14 11.18
C PRO A 113 -2.09 -7.24 9.95
N ASP A 114 -2.14 -7.86 8.77
CA ASP A 114 -2.28 -7.20 7.46
C ASP A 114 -3.36 -6.12 7.43
N ILE A 115 -4.51 -6.42 8.01
CA ILE A 115 -5.64 -5.49 8.04
C ILE A 115 -5.29 -4.23 8.84
N THR A 116 -4.50 -4.37 9.91
CA THR A 116 -4.05 -3.25 10.75
C THR A 116 -2.97 -2.45 10.02
N ALA A 117 -1.96 -3.10 9.44
CA ALA A 117 -0.92 -2.43 8.65
C ALA A 117 -1.54 -1.64 7.50
N LYS A 118 -2.47 -2.24 6.78
CA LYS A 118 -3.22 -1.56 5.71
C LYS A 118 -4.07 -0.40 6.22
N ALA A 119 -4.72 -0.55 7.38
CA ALA A 119 -5.49 0.54 7.98
C ALA A 119 -4.60 1.74 8.31
N ILE A 120 -3.41 1.52 8.86
CA ILE A 120 -2.44 2.57 9.16
C ILE A 120 -2.00 3.27 7.87
N VAL A 121 -1.65 2.52 6.82
CA VAL A 121 -1.27 3.08 5.52
C VAL A 121 -2.39 3.95 4.94
N GLU A 122 -3.63 3.46 4.92
CA GLU A 122 -4.75 4.15 4.29
C GLU A 122 -5.27 5.35 5.09
N ASN A 123 -5.16 5.34 6.41
CA ASN A 123 -5.75 6.39 7.26
C ASN A 123 -4.73 7.40 7.79
N GLU A 124 -3.49 6.98 8.00
CA GLU A 124 -2.45 7.84 8.59
C GLU A 124 -1.42 8.27 7.53
N LEU A 125 -0.82 7.30 6.82
CA LEU A 125 0.29 7.56 5.92
C LEU A 125 -0.15 8.28 4.64
N ILE A 126 -0.98 7.64 3.83
CA ILE A 126 -1.36 8.14 2.50
C ILE A 126 -2.05 9.51 2.53
N PRO A 127 -3.00 9.82 3.45
CA PRO A 127 -3.65 11.12 3.47
C PRO A 127 -2.67 12.27 3.71
N ASN A 128 -1.75 12.12 4.66
CA ASN A 128 -0.73 13.12 4.96
C ASN A 128 0.30 13.27 3.83
N LEU A 129 0.71 12.15 3.18
CA LEU A 129 1.58 12.19 2.01
C LEU A 129 0.94 12.97 0.85
N LYS A 130 -0.36 12.79 0.61
CA LYS A 130 -1.11 13.52 -0.43
C LYS A 130 -1.17 15.01 -0.16
N LEU A 131 -1.16 15.43 1.10
CA LEU A 131 -1.14 16.83 1.51
C LEU A 131 0.28 17.43 1.53
N GLY A 132 1.32 16.65 1.24
CA GLY A 132 2.71 17.09 1.32
C GLY A 132 3.26 17.18 2.76
N ASN A 133 2.51 16.70 3.75
CA ASN A 133 2.90 16.73 5.15
C ASN A 133 3.77 15.50 5.51
N TYR A 134 4.92 15.37 4.88
CA TYR A 134 5.74 14.15 4.91
C TYR A 134 6.21 13.73 6.30
N TYR A 135 6.70 14.70 7.08
CA TYR A 135 7.10 14.43 8.47
C TYR A 135 5.93 13.92 9.31
N ARG A 136 4.81 14.62 9.24
CA ARG A 136 3.59 14.25 9.97
C ARG A 136 3.07 12.87 9.54
N ALA A 137 3.12 12.57 8.24
CA ALA A 137 2.73 11.28 7.70
C ALA A 137 3.49 10.14 8.39
N LEU A 138 4.80 10.28 8.51
CA LEU A 138 5.66 9.27 9.13
C LEU A 138 5.53 9.26 10.66
N ASP A 139 5.46 10.42 11.30
CA ASP A 139 5.35 10.53 12.76
C ASP A 139 4.06 9.90 13.28
N GLU A 140 2.90 10.19 12.67
CA GLU A 140 1.60 9.58 13.00
C GLU A 140 1.58 8.07 12.66
N THR A 141 2.21 7.67 11.56
CA THR A 141 2.34 6.25 11.19
C THR A 141 3.16 5.47 12.22
N ILE A 142 4.29 6.03 12.68
CA ILE A 142 5.11 5.41 13.73
C ILE A 142 4.28 5.25 15.01
N ASP A 143 3.56 6.29 15.45
CA ASP A 143 2.72 6.23 16.64
C ASP A 143 1.63 5.15 16.53
N SER A 144 1.04 5.02 15.35
CA SER A 144 0.03 3.99 15.09
C SER A 144 0.62 2.58 15.08
N ILE A 145 1.83 2.40 14.55
CA ILE A 145 2.57 1.12 14.60
C ILE A 145 2.91 0.77 16.06
N ILE A 146 3.40 1.74 16.85
CA ILE A 146 3.73 1.54 18.27
C ILE A 146 2.48 1.11 19.05
N LYS A 147 1.34 1.79 18.86
CA LYS A 147 0.06 1.42 19.46
C LYS A 147 -0.41 0.03 19.03
N ALA A 148 -0.23 -0.30 17.74
CA ALA A 148 -0.59 -1.62 17.23
C ALA A 148 0.27 -2.72 17.87
N ALA A 149 1.57 -2.52 17.97
CA ALA A 149 2.49 -3.46 18.63
C ALA A 149 2.17 -3.66 20.11
N ALA A 150 1.65 -2.63 20.78
CA ALA A 150 1.15 -2.71 22.16
C ALA A 150 -0.27 -3.30 22.28
N GLY A 151 -0.95 -3.60 21.16
CA GLY A 151 -2.34 -4.07 21.16
C GLY A 151 -3.39 -2.97 21.41
N GLU A 152 -3.00 -1.70 21.30
CA GLU A 152 -3.84 -0.54 21.63
C GLU A 152 -4.43 0.17 20.39
N TYR A 153 -3.97 -0.18 19.19
CA TYR A 153 -4.46 0.45 17.95
C TYR A 153 -5.91 0.06 17.68
N LYS A 154 -6.73 1.07 17.42
CA LYS A 154 -8.11 0.92 16.97
C LYS A 154 -8.25 1.57 15.61
N ALA A 155 -8.50 0.79 14.58
CA ALA A 155 -8.82 1.33 13.28
C ALA A 155 -10.06 2.25 13.35
N PRO A 156 -10.12 3.33 12.54
CA PRO A 156 -11.30 4.19 12.50
C PRO A 156 -12.59 3.40 12.28
N ALA A 157 -13.70 3.82 12.93
CA ALA A 157 -14.98 3.09 12.93
C ALA A 157 -15.53 2.74 11.54
N ASN A 158 -15.12 3.47 10.51
CA ASN A 158 -15.52 3.26 9.11
C ASN A 158 -14.49 2.46 8.29
N TYR A 159 -13.41 1.97 8.93
CA TYR A 159 -12.42 1.16 8.24
C TYR A 159 -13.02 -0.22 7.93
N GLY A 160 -12.95 -0.63 6.66
CA GLY A 160 -13.59 -1.86 6.19
C GLY A 160 -15.05 -1.67 5.75
N SER A 161 -15.69 -0.56 6.10
CA SER A 161 -17.02 -0.20 5.59
C SER A 161 -16.97 0.51 4.23
N LYS A 162 -15.86 0.40 3.47
CA LYS A 162 -15.94 0.69 2.04
C LYS A 162 -17.10 -0.14 1.51
N LYS A 163 -18.24 0.53 1.31
CA LYS A 163 -19.41 -0.03 0.62
C LYS A 163 -18.81 -0.83 -0.54
N LYS A 164 -18.93 -2.17 -0.50
CA LYS A 164 -18.86 -2.93 -1.72
C LYS A 164 -19.74 -2.14 -2.66
N LYS A 165 -19.20 -1.56 -3.72
CA LYS A 165 -20.01 -1.02 -4.80
C LYS A 165 -20.80 -2.23 -5.25
N GLY A 166 -21.93 -2.45 -4.64
CA GLY A 166 -22.88 -3.45 -5.08
C GLY A 166 -23.12 -3.11 -6.53
N ILE A 167 -23.04 -4.10 -7.40
CA ILE A 167 -23.41 -3.95 -8.80
C ILE A 167 -24.74 -3.24 -8.74
N PRO A 168 -24.88 -2.01 -9.29
CA PRO A 168 -26.11 -1.27 -9.16
C PRO A 168 -27.23 -2.16 -9.70
N ILE A 169 -28.35 -2.20 -9.01
CA ILE A 169 -29.51 -3.06 -9.37
C ILE A 169 -29.84 -2.92 -10.85
N SER A 170 -29.67 -1.73 -11.43
CA SER A 170 -29.78 -1.48 -12.87
C SER A 170 -28.86 -2.36 -13.73
N SER A 171 -27.62 -2.63 -13.27
CA SER A 171 -26.70 -3.51 -14.01
C SER A 171 -27.11 -4.98 -13.89
N ILE A 172 -27.69 -5.40 -12.77
CA ILE A 172 -28.24 -6.76 -12.60
C ILE A 172 -29.44 -6.93 -13.51
N ILE A 173 -30.34 -5.95 -13.55
CA ILE A 173 -31.52 -5.96 -14.44
C ILE A 173 -31.07 -5.98 -15.91
N PHE A 174 -30.05 -5.18 -16.27
CA PHE A 174 -29.50 -5.17 -17.63
C PHE A 174 -28.92 -6.53 -18.02
N ILE A 175 -28.16 -7.18 -17.12
CA ILE A 175 -27.62 -8.53 -17.36
C ILE A 175 -28.75 -9.56 -17.51
N ILE A 176 -29.80 -9.49 -16.69
CA ILE A 176 -30.94 -10.38 -16.78
C ILE A 176 -31.66 -10.18 -18.11
N ILE A 177 -31.91 -8.94 -18.53
CA ILE A 177 -32.54 -8.63 -19.82
C ILE A 177 -31.68 -9.13 -20.97
N LEU A 178 -30.35 -8.93 -20.89
CA LEU A 178 -29.39 -9.42 -21.90
C LEU A 178 -29.41 -10.95 -21.99
N LEU A 179 -29.45 -11.64 -20.87
CA LEU A 179 -29.56 -13.10 -20.83
C LEU A 179 -30.92 -13.58 -21.39
N LEU A 180 -32.00 -12.89 -21.08
CA LEU A 180 -33.33 -13.21 -21.66
C LEU A 180 -33.35 -13.00 -23.18
N VAL A 181 -32.67 -12.00 -23.71
CA VAL A 181 -32.56 -11.76 -25.17
C VAL A 181 -31.69 -12.82 -25.82
N ILE A 182 -30.58 -13.25 -25.17
CA ILE A 182 -29.68 -14.27 -25.73
C ILE A 182 -30.26 -15.67 -25.62
N PHE A 183 -30.89 -16.02 -24.51
CA PHE A 183 -31.40 -17.36 -24.25
C PHE A 183 -32.93 -17.52 -24.41
N GLY A 184 -33.69 -16.40 -24.43
CA GLY A 184 -35.15 -16.38 -24.64
C GLY A 184 -35.57 -16.27 -26.11
N GLY A 185 -34.61 -16.12 -27.02
CA GLY A 185 -34.86 -15.96 -28.46
C GLY A 185 -35.06 -17.25 -29.23
N GLY A 186 -35.86 -18.19 -28.72
CA GLY A 186 -36.17 -19.44 -29.37
C GLY A 186 -37.69 -19.75 -29.40
N ALA A 187 -38.53 -18.88 -30.01
CA ALA A 187 -39.78 -19.29 -30.67
C ALA A 187 -40.52 -18.07 -31.25
N GLY A 188 -40.73 -18.04 -32.56
CA GLY A 188 -41.80 -17.28 -33.17
C GLY A 188 -41.38 -16.08 -34.03
N GLY A 189 -41.46 -16.32 -35.32
CA GLY A 189 -41.06 -15.47 -36.43
C GLY A 189 -41.82 -14.14 -36.59
N GLY A 190 -41.32 -13.35 -37.55
CA GLY A 190 -42.04 -12.23 -38.12
C GLY A 190 -41.13 -11.02 -38.33
N GLY A 191 -40.65 -10.83 -39.55
CA GLY A 191 -39.76 -9.77 -39.93
C GLY A 191 -40.35 -8.37 -39.86
N THR A 192 -39.48 -7.40 -39.82
CA THR A 192 -39.52 -6.23 -40.73
C THR A 192 -38.24 -5.41 -40.55
N TYR A 193 -37.63 -5.06 -41.66
CA TYR A 193 -36.48 -4.18 -41.81
C TYR A 193 -36.86 -2.73 -41.49
N VAL A 194 -36.06 -2.01 -40.75
CA VAL A 194 -35.88 -0.57 -41.00
C VAL A 194 -34.44 -0.22 -40.70
N SER A 195 -33.78 0.26 -41.73
CA SER A 195 -32.46 0.82 -41.73
C SER A 195 -32.42 2.29 -41.23
N ARG A 196 -31.25 2.70 -40.81
CA ARG A 196 -30.74 4.07 -40.95
C ARG A 196 -30.62 4.90 -39.68
N GLY A 197 -29.39 5.33 -39.47
CA GLY A 197 -29.08 6.58 -38.77
C GLY A 197 -27.88 6.47 -37.85
N GLY A 198 -26.69 6.79 -38.39
CA GLY A 198 -25.50 6.98 -37.60
C GLY A 198 -25.60 8.24 -36.74
N TRP A 199 -24.92 8.20 -35.64
CA TRP A 199 -24.46 9.42 -34.98
C TRP A 199 -23.06 9.24 -34.42
N THR A 200 -22.23 10.13 -34.90
CA THR A 200 -20.85 10.33 -34.52
C THR A 200 -20.74 11.09 -33.19
N GLY A 201 -19.78 10.68 -32.37
CA GLY A 201 -18.91 11.59 -31.66
C GLY A 201 -19.41 12.18 -30.34
N TRP A 202 -18.70 11.85 -29.27
CA TRP A 202 -18.21 12.85 -28.34
C TRP A 202 -16.92 12.35 -27.68
N SER A 203 -15.85 13.04 -28.03
CA SER A 203 -14.58 13.07 -27.31
C SER A 203 -14.68 14.13 -26.20
N GLY A 204 -14.10 13.86 -25.08
CA GLY A 204 -13.86 14.83 -24.02
C GLY A 204 -13.48 14.06 -22.78
N GLY A 205 -12.30 14.04 -22.39
CA GLY A 205 -11.47 15.10 -21.89
C GLY A 205 -11.26 14.88 -20.40
N GLY A 206 -10.11 14.35 -20.01
CA GLY A 206 -9.15 14.91 -19.09
C GLY A 206 -9.55 15.01 -17.60
N GLY A 207 -8.80 14.34 -16.79
CA GLY A 207 -8.74 14.60 -15.36
C GLY A 207 -7.68 13.71 -14.73
N GLY A 208 -6.41 14.09 -14.86
CA GLY A 208 -5.31 13.41 -14.20
C GLY A 208 -5.38 13.64 -12.69
N GLY A 209 -5.81 12.65 -11.94
CA GLY A 209 -5.58 12.59 -10.50
C GLY A 209 -4.27 11.85 -10.26
N SER A 210 -3.27 12.54 -9.71
CA SER A 210 -2.06 11.90 -9.22
C SER A 210 -2.44 11.01 -8.04
N GLY A 211 -2.65 9.71 -8.30
CA GLY A 211 -3.05 8.75 -7.29
C GLY A 211 -1.85 8.20 -6.54
N TRP A 212 -1.89 8.27 -5.22
CA TRP A 212 -1.20 7.30 -4.40
C TRP A 212 -2.04 6.02 -4.40
N SER A 213 -1.49 4.92 -4.85
CA SER A 213 -2.16 3.63 -4.75
C SER A 213 -1.67 2.93 -3.48
N GLY A 214 -2.60 2.41 -2.71
CA GLY A 214 -2.24 1.45 -1.68
C GLY A 214 -2.24 0.07 -2.35
N GLY A 215 -1.07 -0.54 -2.47
CA GLY A 215 -0.93 -1.85 -3.08
C GLY A 215 -1.85 -2.86 -2.43
N GLY A 216 -2.73 -3.46 -3.20
CA GLY A 216 -3.65 -4.52 -2.76
C GLY A 216 -3.03 -5.91 -2.82
N GLY A 217 -1.74 -6.04 -2.60
CA GLY A 217 -1.07 -7.34 -2.49
C GLY A 217 -1.15 -7.89 -1.06
N GLY A 218 -1.32 -9.19 -0.92
CA GLY A 218 -1.31 -9.87 0.38
C GLY A 218 -0.05 -9.52 1.16
N PHE A 219 -0.23 -9.15 2.41
CA PHE A 219 0.83 -8.78 3.31
C PHE A 219 1.55 -10.07 3.76
N GLY A 220 2.81 -10.19 3.46
CA GLY A 220 3.65 -11.25 3.99
C GLY A 220 4.69 -10.63 4.91
N GLY A 221 4.73 -11.09 6.16
CA GLY A 221 5.78 -10.70 7.09
C GLY A 221 7.14 -11.21 6.64
N PHE A 222 8.21 -10.69 7.21
CA PHE A 222 9.57 -11.20 7.00
C PHE A 222 10.11 -11.82 8.29
N GLY A 223 10.84 -12.90 8.12
CA GLY A 223 11.51 -13.62 9.18
C GLY A 223 12.41 -14.68 8.54
N GLY A 224 13.49 -14.99 9.14
CA GLY A 224 14.41 -15.95 8.57
C GLY A 224 15.27 -16.62 9.59
#